data_201eb71c055e0948e103d559c080f0ab
#
_entry.id   201eb71c055e0948e103d559c080f0ab
#
_cell.length_a   1.000
_cell.length_b   1.000
_cell.length_c   1.000
_cell.angle_alpha   90.00
_cell.angle_beta   90.00
_cell.angle_gamma   90.00
#
_symmetry.space_group_name_H-M   'P 1'
#
loop_
_entity.id
_entity.type
_entity.pdbx_description
1 polymer ?
#
loop_
_entity_poly.entity_id
_entity_poly.type
_entity_poly.pdbx_seq_one_letter_code
_entity_poly.pdbx_strand_id
1 'polypeptide(L)' 'MKYTAVVKEDDGAWIGWIEEVPGVNCQEASRDDLLESLSVTLREAIEFNRSDAIDAAGGDFEEFEIAV' A
#
# COMPACT_ATOMS: atom_id res chain seq x y z
N MET A 1 -9.59 -8.13 2.49
CA MET A 1 -8.22 -8.51 2.14
C MET A 1 -7.24 -7.95 3.16
N LYS A 2 -6.26 -8.72 3.55
CA LYS A 2 -5.23 -8.28 4.49
C LYS A 2 -3.94 -8.00 3.76
N TYR A 3 -3.20 -7.02 4.23
CA TYR A 3 -1.90 -6.65 3.67
C TYR A 3 -0.82 -6.86 4.72
N THR A 4 0.38 -7.14 4.25
CA THR A 4 1.52 -7.47 5.09
C THR A 4 2.58 -6.39 4.98
N ALA A 5 2.94 -5.79 6.10
CA ALA A 5 4.03 -4.85 6.17
C ALA A 5 5.31 -5.57 6.59
N VAL A 6 6.39 -5.30 5.87
CA VAL A 6 7.73 -5.72 6.29
C VAL A 6 8.41 -4.47 6.84
N VAL A 7 8.85 -4.53 8.08
CA VAL A 7 9.49 -3.41 8.75
C VAL A 7 10.83 -3.83 9.32
N LYS A 8 11.78 -2.92 9.29
CA LYS A 8 13.11 -3.19 9.88
C LYS A 8 13.76 -1.90 10.33
N GLU A 9 14.62 -2.01 11.32
CA GLU A 9 15.46 -0.89 11.74
C GLU A 9 16.71 -0.87 10.87
N ASP A 10 17.07 0.31 10.40
CA ASP A 10 18.24 0.50 9.56
C ASP A 10 18.90 1.81 9.91
N ASP A 11 20.08 1.72 10.54
CA ASP A 11 20.92 2.86 10.90
C ASP A 11 20.17 3.92 11.71
N GLY A 12 19.43 3.48 12.72
CA GLY A 12 18.71 4.36 13.64
C GLY A 12 17.33 4.82 13.13
N ALA A 13 16.97 4.46 11.91
CA ALA A 13 15.64 4.74 11.36
C ALA A 13 14.88 3.44 11.18
N TRP A 14 13.56 3.56 11.08
CA TRP A 14 12.70 2.43 10.75
C TRP A 14 12.23 2.57 9.32
N ILE A 15 12.43 1.53 8.52
CA ILE A 15 11.99 1.48 7.13
C ILE A 15 11.03 0.31 6.93
N GLY A 16 10.13 0.45 5.98
CA GLY A 16 9.18 -0.62 5.71
C GLY A 16 8.48 -0.46 4.37
N TRP A 17 7.85 -1.54 3.97
CA TRP A 17 7.10 -1.60 2.71
C TRP A 17 5.97 -2.61 2.83
N ILE A 18 5.10 -2.63 1.85
CA ILE A 18 3.96 -3.55 1.80
C ILE A 18 4.26 -4.63 0.76
N GLU A 19 4.21 -5.90 1.18
CA GLU A 19 4.51 -7.03 0.30
C GLU A 19 3.63 -7.07 -0.94
N GLU A 20 2.33 -6.87 -0.75
CA GLU A 20 1.33 -7.06 -1.80
C GLU A 20 1.18 -5.86 -2.74
N VAL A 21 1.71 -4.70 -2.37
CA VAL A 21 1.55 -3.48 -3.16
C VAL A 21 2.91 -2.82 -3.39
N PRO A 22 3.55 -3.09 -4.53
CA PRO A 22 4.84 -2.48 -4.87
C PRO A 22 4.76 -0.95 -4.88
N GLY A 23 5.80 -0.32 -4.41
CA GLY A 23 5.90 1.14 -4.39
C GLY A 23 5.42 1.79 -3.10
N VAL A 24 4.77 1.05 -2.21
CA VAL A 24 4.41 1.56 -0.89
C VAL A 24 5.55 1.29 0.07
N ASN A 25 6.34 2.32 0.35
CA ASN A 25 7.45 2.24 1.27
C ASN A 25 7.58 3.56 2.04
N CYS A 26 8.01 3.48 3.29
CA CYS A 26 8.12 4.62 4.19
C CYS A 26 9.35 4.50 5.07
N GLN A 27 9.76 5.63 5.63
CA GLN A 27 10.83 5.70 6.62
C GLN A 27 10.39 6.65 7.73
N GLU A 28 10.54 6.21 8.97
CA GLU A 28 10.17 7.01 10.13
C GLU A 28 11.18 6.80 11.27
N ALA A 29 11.08 7.63 12.28
CA ALA A 29 11.97 7.57 13.43
C ALA A 29 11.64 6.43 14.40
N SER A 30 10.39 5.93 14.38
CA SER A 30 9.96 4.84 15.25
C SER A 30 9.13 3.83 14.48
N ARG A 31 9.05 2.62 15.05
CA ARG A 31 8.24 1.55 14.45
C ARG A 31 6.76 1.92 14.40
N ASP A 32 6.24 2.50 15.47
CA ASP A 32 4.81 2.86 15.53
C ASP A 32 4.46 3.94 14.51
N ASP A 33 5.31 4.93 14.36
CA ASP A 33 5.14 5.97 13.34
C ASP A 33 5.22 5.38 11.93
N LEU A 34 6.12 4.42 11.73
CA LEU A 34 6.25 3.75 10.45
C LEU A 34 4.98 2.96 10.09
N LEU A 35 4.42 2.22 11.05
CA LEU A 35 3.19 1.46 10.80
C LEU A 35 2.03 2.37 10.46
N GLU A 36 1.93 3.51 11.12
CA GLU A 36 0.91 4.51 10.81
C GLU A 36 1.10 5.09 9.40
N SER A 37 2.32 5.48 9.07
CA SER A 37 2.64 6.01 7.74
C SER A 37 2.36 4.99 6.64
N LEU A 38 2.72 3.73 6.86
CA LEU A 38 2.46 2.66 5.89
C LEU A 38 0.95 2.46 5.71
N SER A 39 0.18 2.52 6.79
CA SER A 39 -1.28 2.39 6.70
C SER A 39 -1.91 3.48 5.85
N VAL A 40 -1.49 4.73 6.06
CA VAL A 40 -2.00 5.87 5.30
C VAL A 40 -1.59 5.76 3.83
N THR A 41 -0.31 5.51 3.58
CA THR A 41 0.23 5.41 2.22
C THR A 41 -0.39 4.25 1.45
N LEU A 42 -0.59 3.10 2.13
CA LEU A 42 -1.24 1.95 1.52
C LEU A 42 -2.68 2.27 1.11
N ARG A 43 -3.42 2.94 1.98
CA ARG A 43 -4.81 3.32 1.70
C ARG A 43 -4.90 4.23 0.48
N GLU A 44 -4.01 5.19 0.40
CA GLU A 44 -3.91 6.10 -0.75
C GLU A 44 -3.55 5.35 -2.04
N ALA A 45 -2.59 4.42 -1.94
CA ALA A 45 -2.15 3.63 -3.10
C ALA A 45 -3.26 2.73 -3.63
N ILE A 46 -4.02 2.10 -2.74
CA ILE A 46 -5.15 1.24 -3.12
C ILE A 46 -6.21 2.07 -3.85
N GLU A 47 -6.54 3.24 -3.31
CA GLU A 47 -7.54 4.12 -3.91
C GLU A 47 -7.08 4.62 -5.28
N PHE A 48 -5.81 5.00 -5.39
CA PHE A 48 -5.21 5.42 -6.65
C PHE A 48 -5.25 4.29 -7.69
N ASN A 49 -4.86 3.08 -7.29
CA ASN A 49 -4.83 1.93 -8.19
C ASN A 49 -6.23 1.57 -8.68
N ARG A 50 -7.23 1.65 -7.80
CA ARG A 50 -8.62 1.42 -8.16
C ARG A 50 -9.10 2.44 -9.19
N SER A 51 -8.87 3.71 -8.91
CA SER A 51 -9.25 4.80 -9.80
C SER A 51 -8.57 4.67 -11.16
N ASP A 52 -7.28 4.36 -11.15
CA ASP A 52 -6.49 4.19 -12.36
C ASP A 52 -7.01 3.02 -13.21
N ALA A 53 -7.37 1.92 -12.57
CA ALA A 53 -7.91 0.74 -13.25
C ALA A 53 -9.25 1.04 -13.92
N ILE A 54 -10.12 1.79 -13.24
CA ILE A 54 -11.42 2.19 -13.77
C ILE A 54 -11.24 3.15 -14.95
N ASP A 55 -10.34 4.12 -14.81
CA ASP A 55 -10.05 5.07 -15.89
C ASP A 55 -9.50 4.35 -17.12
N ALA A 56 -8.64 3.35 -16.92
CA ALA A 56 -8.07 2.57 -18.02
C ALA A 56 -9.14 1.76 -18.78
N ALA A 57 -10.19 1.34 -18.09
CA ALA A 57 -11.28 0.60 -18.72
C ALA A 57 -12.12 1.48 -19.64
N GLY A 58 -12.23 2.78 -19.34
CA GLY A 58 -13.09 3.69 -20.10
C GLY A 58 -14.56 3.50 -19.74
N GLY A 59 -15.42 3.37 -20.76
CA GLY A 59 -16.82 3.06 -20.55
C GLY A 59 -17.09 1.55 -20.67
N ASP A 60 -18.27 1.12 -20.31
CA ASP A 60 -18.72 -0.28 -20.48
C ASP A 60 -17.78 -1.32 -19.90
N PHE A 61 -17.67 -1.32 -18.58
CA PHE A 61 -16.86 -2.33 -17.88
C PHE A 61 -17.68 -3.03 -16.80
N GLU A 62 -17.18 -4.17 -16.37
CA GLU A 62 -17.73 -4.91 -15.24
C GLU A 62 -16.63 -5.12 -14.21
N GLU A 63 -17.01 -5.15 -12.93
CA GLU A 63 -16.08 -5.42 -11.84
C GLU A 63 -16.45 -6.76 -11.21
N PHE A 64 -15.45 -7.60 -10.97
CA PHE A 64 -15.60 -8.88 -10.30
C PHE A 64 -14.58 -9.00 -9.18
N GLU A 65 -15.02 -9.51 -8.05
CA GLU A 65 -14.12 -9.85 -6.97
C GLU A 65 -13.49 -11.22 -7.24
N ILE A 66 -12.20 -11.32 -7.02
CA ILE A 66 -11.47 -12.56 -7.20
C ILE A 66 -10.83 -12.92 -5.87
N ALA A 67 -11.21 -14.07 -5.33
CA ALA A 67 -10.59 -14.59 -4.11
C ALA A 67 -9.36 -15.43 -4.47
N VAL A 68 -8.29 -15.20 -3.73
CA VAL A 68 -7.04 -15.94 -3.91
C VAL A 68 -6.63 -16.64 -2.62
#